data_24a4958621b5acde6ee086c63b74fbb1
#
_entry.id   24a4958621b5acde6ee086c63b74fbb1
#
_cell.length_a   1.000
_cell.length_b   1.000
_cell.length_c   1.000
_cell.angle_alpha   90.00
_cell.angle_beta   90.00
_cell.angle_gamma   90.00
#
_symmetry.space_group_name_H-M   'P 1'
#
loop_
_entity.id
_entity.type
_entity.pdbx_description
1 polymer ?
#
loop_
_entity_poly.entity_id
_entity_poly.type
_entity_poly.pdbx_seq_one_letter_code
_entity_poly.pdbx_strand_id
1 'polypeptide(L)'
;MASEYTANTGIEKPGSGEQSGTWGTTTNNNFDIIDRASMGVAEISISGNTTITTTDGILSQGGNRAFIFTGSLSSAATITISPSDQEKVLLIKNSTSGGYSLTIRQGDGAAGGSAGDGEVSVENGVS
;
A
#
# COMPACT_ATOMS: atom_id res chain seq x y z
N MET A 1 16.57 20.23 13.28
CA MET A 1 16.23 19.88 11.88
C MET A 1 15.06 18.92 11.88
N ALA A 2 14.10 19.17 11.00
CA ALA A 2 12.94 18.31 10.86
C ALA A 2 13.33 16.94 10.26
N SER A 3 12.53 15.91 10.53
CA SER A 3 12.68 14.62 9.90
C SER A 3 12.44 14.69 8.41
N GLU A 4 13.12 13.83 7.68
CA GLU A 4 12.84 13.55 6.28
C GLU A 4 12.40 12.08 6.15
N TYR A 5 11.90 11.71 4.99
CA TYR A 5 11.45 10.34 4.74
C TYR A 5 12.05 9.78 3.46
N THR A 6 12.23 8.46 3.43
CA THR A 6 12.72 7.81 2.20
C THR A 6 11.64 7.80 1.14
N ALA A 7 12.05 7.91 -0.13
CA ALA A 7 11.13 8.12 -1.25
C ALA A 7 10.20 6.93 -1.51
N ASN A 8 10.66 5.70 -1.29
CA ASN A 8 9.91 4.52 -1.71
C ASN A 8 9.09 3.88 -0.58
N THR A 9 9.65 3.77 0.62
CA THR A 9 9.00 3.08 1.74
C THR A 9 8.55 4.01 2.86
N GLY A 10 8.87 5.30 2.78
CA GLY A 10 8.48 6.27 3.80
C GLY A 10 9.14 6.05 5.16
N ILE A 11 10.36 5.52 5.17
CA ILE A 11 11.11 5.33 6.41
C ILE A 11 11.56 6.69 6.93
N GLU A 12 11.37 6.94 8.21
CA GLU A 12 11.74 8.20 8.83
C GLU A 12 13.24 8.31 9.03
N LYS A 13 13.81 9.41 8.55
CA LYS A 13 15.20 9.81 8.80
C LYS A 13 15.17 10.98 9.78
N PRO A 14 15.36 10.75 11.09
CA PRO A 14 15.36 11.83 12.06
C PRO A 14 16.42 12.88 11.75
N GLY A 15 16.10 14.15 11.93
CA GLY A 15 17.05 15.24 11.82
C GLY A 15 18.09 15.17 12.92
N SER A 16 19.26 15.74 12.67
CA SER A 16 20.34 15.78 13.68
C SER A 16 19.88 16.53 14.93
N GLY A 17 20.03 15.90 16.09
CA GLY A 17 19.59 16.45 17.37
C GLY A 17 18.09 16.40 17.62
N GLU A 18 17.33 15.96 16.64
CA GLU A 18 15.90 15.73 16.79
C GLU A 18 15.63 14.42 17.51
N GLN A 19 14.45 14.25 18.06
CA GLN A 19 14.00 13.00 18.68
C GLN A 19 14.85 12.51 19.86
N SER A 20 15.42 13.43 20.62
CA SER A 20 16.08 13.07 21.89
C SER A 20 15.07 12.33 22.78
N GLY A 21 15.41 11.11 23.15
CA GLY A 21 14.54 10.23 23.94
C GLY A 21 13.50 9.44 23.14
N THR A 22 13.35 9.68 21.85
CA THR A 22 12.36 8.97 21.01
C THR A 22 12.95 8.27 19.80
N TRP A 23 14.23 8.46 19.50
CA TRP A 23 14.83 7.88 18.30
C TRP A 23 14.79 6.34 18.28
N GLY A 24 14.80 5.71 19.46
CA GLY A 24 14.66 4.25 19.56
C GLY A 24 13.31 3.76 19.08
N THR A 25 12.24 4.48 19.41
CA THR A 25 10.88 4.18 18.92
C THR A 25 10.80 4.37 17.41
N THR A 26 11.36 5.45 16.89
CA THR A 26 11.43 5.71 15.45
C THR A 26 12.20 4.62 14.73
N THR A 27 13.35 4.21 15.26
CA THR A 27 14.18 3.15 14.67
C THR A 27 13.44 1.82 14.63
N ASN A 28 12.77 1.44 15.70
CA ASN A 28 12.02 0.19 15.75
C ASN A 28 10.82 0.20 14.79
N ASN A 29 10.13 1.33 14.72
CA ASN A 29 9.05 1.49 13.74
C ASN A 29 9.57 1.37 12.30
N ASN A 30 10.76 1.90 12.03
CA ASN A 30 11.40 1.77 10.72
C ASN A 30 11.72 0.31 10.38
N PHE A 31 12.17 -0.47 11.36
CA PHE A 31 12.39 -1.90 11.15
C PHE A 31 11.10 -2.63 10.81
N ASP A 32 10.00 -2.28 11.46
CA ASP A 32 8.69 -2.85 11.16
C ASP A 32 8.24 -2.49 9.73
N ILE A 33 8.48 -1.25 9.30
CA ILE A 33 8.18 -0.81 7.92
C ILE A 33 9.00 -1.61 6.91
N ILE A 34 10.30 -1.78 7.16
CA ILE A 34 11.20 -2.55 6.29
C ILE A 34 10.75 -4.01 6.21
N ASP A 35 10.46 -4.62 7.35
CA ASP A 35 10.02 -6.01 7.41
C ASP A 35 8.72 -6.21 6.62
N ARG A 36 7.75 -5.33 6.82
CA ARG A 36 6.48 -5.36 6.09
C ARG A 36 6.68 -5.19 4.58
N ALA A 37 7.54 -4.27 4.16
CA ALA A 37 7.83 -4.03 2.75
C ALA A 37 8.57 -5.21 2.10
N SER A 38 9.34 -5.96 2.88
CA SER A 38 10.12 -7.09 2.38
C SER A 38 9.28 -8.36 2.22
N MET A 39 8.47 -8.72 3.24
CA MET A 39 7.78 -9.99 3.31
C MET A 39 6.34 -9.90 3.84
N GLY A 40 5.82 -8.70 3.99
CA GLY A 40 4.47 -8.52 4.52
C GLY A 40 3.39 -8.99 3.56
N VAL A 41 2.39 -9.68 4.09
CA VAL A 41 1.19 -10.12 3.37
C VAL A 41 -0.04 -9.60 4.11
N ALA A 42 -0.90 -8.89 3.41
CA ALA A 42 -2.16 -8.41 3.97
C ALA A 42 -3.34 -9.08 3.28
N GLU A 43 -4.27 -9.58 4.08
CA GLU A 43 -5.56 -10.05 3.59
C GLU A 43 -6.59 -8.95 3.84
N ILE A 44 -7.22 -8.45 2.77
CA ILE A 44 -8.11 -7.30 2.83
C ILE A 44 -9.47 -7.69 2.26
N SER A 45 -10.51 -7.55 3.09
CA SER A 45 -11.89 -7.74 2.64
C SER A 45 -12.39 -6.46 1.99
N ILE A 46 -12.92 -6.58 0.78
CA ILE A 46 -13.45 -5.45 0.01
C ILE A 46 -14.88 -5.72 -0.42
N SER A 47 -15.61 -4.65 -0.69
CA SER A 47 -16.99 -4.72 -1.21
C SER A 47 -17.17 -3.87 -2.48
N GLY A 48 -16.14 -3.18 -2.93
CA GLY A 48 -16.15 -2.30 -4.09
C GLY A 48 -14.81 -1.61 -4.25
N ASN A 49 -14.80 -0.47 -4.93
CA ASN A 49 -13.59 0.32 -5.14
C ASN A 49 -12.94 0.68 -3.79
N THR A 50 -11.63 0.49 -3.72
CA THR A 50 -10.88 0.64 -2.47
C THR A 50 -9.55 1.33 -2.75
N THR A 51 -9.10 2.17 -1.83
CA THR A 51 -7.78 2.78 -1.87
C THR A 51 -6.92 2.21 -0.75
N ILE A 52 -5.73 1.75 -1.11
CA ILE A 52 -4.73 1.26 -0.17
C ILE A 52 -3.63 2.31 -0.08
N THR A 53 -3.46 2.89 1.10
CA THR A 53 -2.56 4.03 1.29
C THR A 53 -1.34 3.66 2.10
N THR A 54 -0.18 4.19 1.69
CA THR A 54 1.06 4.16 2.47
C THR A 54 1.37 5.58 2.92
N THR A 55 1.60 5.78 4.21
CA THR A 55 1.92 7.08 4.79
C THR A 55 3.35 7.07 5.32
N ASP A 56 4.11 8.11 5.01
CA ASP A 56 5.49 8.25 5.47
C ASP A 56 5.60 8.17 6.99
N GLY A 57 6.54 7.36 7.47
CA GLY A 57 6.80 7.18 8.89
C GLY A 57 5.74 6.34 9.63
N ILE A 58 4.74 5.82 8.95
CA ILE A 58 3.65 5.05 9.55
C ILE A 58 3.70 3.60 9.06
N LEU A 59 3.50 2.66 9.96
CA LEU A 59 3.36 1.25 9.61
C LEU A 59 1.99 1.04 8.95
N SER A 60 1.93 1.32 7.66
CA SER A 60 0.70 1.34 6.88
C SER A 60 0.36 -0.04 6.33
N GLN A 61 -0.93 -0.30 6.15
CA GLN A 61 -1.38 -1.52 5.45
C GLN A 61 -0.85 -1.56 4.01
N GLY A 62 -0.81 -0.41 3.35
CA GLY A 62 -0.25 -0.29 2.00
C GLY A 62 1.24 -0.58 1.89
N GLY A 63 1.96 -0.65 3.02
CA GLY A 63 3.37 -1.01 3.07
C GLY A 63 3.67 -2.49 2.90
N ASN A 64 2.68 -3.35 2.82
CA ASN A 64 2.86 -4.79 2.58
C ASN A 64 3.35 -5.05 1.15
N ARG A 65 4.04 -6.16 0.97
CA ARG A 65 4.51 -6.59 -0.34
C ARG A 65 3.44 -7.33 -1.14
N ALA A 66 2.56 -8.06 -0.46
CA ALA A 66 1.53 -8.86 -1.09
C ALA A 66 0.16 -8.53 -0.51
N PHE A 67 -0.85 -8.55 -1.36
CA PHE A 67 -2.24 -8.34 -0.96
C PHE A 67 -3.11 -9.48 -1.47
N ILE A 68 -3.92 -10.04 -0.57
CA ILE A 68 -4.95 -11.02 -0.90
C ILE A 68 -6.28 -10.31 -0.67
N PHE A 69 -7.00 -10.03 -1.74
CA PHE A 69 -8.31 -9.39 -1.65
C PHE A 69 -9.40 -10.45 -1.54
N THR A 70 -10.21 -10.31 -0.51
CA THR A 70 -11.34 -11.18 -0.20
C THR A 70 -12.63 -10.37 -0.16
N GLY A 71 -13.74 -11.01 0.18
CA GLY A 71 -15.04 -10.37 0.27
C GLY A 71 -15.92 -10.65 -0.93
N SER A 72 -17.17 -10.16 -0.89
CA SER A 72 -18.15 -10.37 -1.96
C SER A 72 -18.28 -9.13 -2.82
N LEU A 73 -18.14 -9.30 -4.12
CA LEU A 73 -18.33 -8.22 -5.09
C LEU A 73 -19.62 -8.43 -5.87
N SER A 74 -20.30 -7.33 -6.22
CA SER A 74 -21.47 -7.31 -7.11
C SER A 74 -21.13 -6.74 -8.49
N SER A 75 -19.92 -6.24 -8.68
CA SER A 75 -19.38 -5.73 -9.94
C SER A 75 -17.87 -5.69 -9.88
N ALA A 76 -17.21 -5.50 -11.02
CA ALA A 76 -15.77 -5.29 -11.06
C ALA A 76 -15.39 -4.07 -10.20
N ALA A 77 -14.25 -4.16 -9.52
CA ALA A 77 -13.79 -3.11 -8.63
C ALA A 77 -12.38 -2.63 -9.00
N THR A 78 -12.08 -1.39 -8.65
CA THR A 78 -10.76 -0.78 -8.82
C THR A 78 -10.10 -0.62 -7.46
N ILE A 79 -8.87 -1.11 -7.35
CA ILE A 79 -8.01 -0.92 -6.19
C ILE A 79 -6.97 0.13 -6.57
N THR A 80 -6.95 1.23 -5.85
CA THR A 80 -5.98 2.31 -6.06
C THR A 80 -4.88 2.19 -4.99
N ILE A 81 -3.64 2.11 -5.44
CA ILE A 81 -2.46 2.12 -4.57
C ILE A 81 -1.96 3.56 -4.49
N SER A 82 -1.99 4.14 -3.32
CA SER A 82 -1.66 5.54 -3.06
C SER A 82 -0.48 5.64 -2.09
N PRO A 83 0.37 6.66 -2.17
CA PRO A 83 0.42 7.70 -3.19
C PRO A 83 1.11 7.25 -4.49
N SER A 84 1.03 8.09 -5.53
CA SER A 84 1.61 7.78 -6.84
C SER A 84 3.13 7.98 -6.91
N ASP A 85 3.72 8.63 -5.92
CA ASP A 85 5.15 8.96 -5.87
C ASP A 85 6.01 7.91 -5.15
N GLN A 86 5.42 6.81 -4.72
CA GLN A 86 6.17 5.69 -4.12
C GLN A 86 6.21 4.51 -5.07
N GLU A 87 7.41 4.08 -5.41
CA GLU A 87 7.60 2.90 -6.26
C GLU A 87 7.37 1.63 -5.45
N LYS A 88 6.64 0.68 -6.03
CA LYS A 88 6.29 -0.58 -5.37
C LYS A 88 6.34 -1.74 -6.34
N VAL A 89 6.78 -2.89 -5.84
CA VAL A 89 6.61 -4.18 -6.50
C VAL A 89 5.67 -4.99 -5.62
N LEU A 90 4.47 -5.27 -6.13
CA LEU A 90 3.40 -5.89 -5.37
C LEU A 90 3.00 -7.23 -5.96
N LEU A 91 2.68 -8.17 -5.09
CA LEU A 91 2.04 -9.43 -5.46
C LEU A 91 0.56 -9.31 -5.07
N ILE A 92 -0.33 -9.55 -6.03
CA ILE A 92 -1.78 -9.38 -5.85
C ILE A 92 -2.48 -10.69 -6.13
N LYS A 93 -3.36 -11.10 -5.22
CA LYS A 93 -4.26 -12.24 -5.43
C LYS A 93 -5.71 -11.78 -5.30
N ASN A 94 -6.52 -12.11 -6.28
CA ASN A 94 -7.95 -11.86 -6.24
C ASN A 94 -8.68 -13.12 -5.73
N SER A 95 -9.00 -13.13 -4.45
CA SER A 95 -9.77 -14.18 -3.79
C SER A 95 -11.18 -13.71 -3.42
N THR A 96 -11.70 -12.69 -4.12
CA THR A 96 -13.08 -12.22 -3.92
C THR A 96 -14.09 -13.24 -4.45
N SER A 97 -15.30 -13.19 -3.95
CA SER A 97 -16.41 -13.98 -4.46
C SER A 97 -17.25 -13.16 -5.44
N GLY A 98 -17.91 -13.82 -6.38
CA GLY A 98 -18.77 -13.20 -7.40
C GLY A 98 -18.24 -13.31 -8.81
N GLY A 99 -16.98 -13.70 -9.01
CA GLY A 99 -16.40 -13.90 -10.34
C GLY A 99 -15.94 -12.63 -11.03
N TYR A 100 -15.77 -11.52 -10.31
CA TYR A 100 -15.39 -10.23 -10.89
C TYR A 100 -13.89 -10.01 -10.86
N SER A 101 -13.37 -9.29 -11.85
CA SER A 101 -11.98 -8.87 -11.91
C SER A 101 -11.73 -7.65 -11.01
N LEU A 102 -10.48 -7.50 -10.59
CA LEU A 102 -9.98 -6.30 -9.93
C LEU A 102 -9.05 -5.56 -10.88
N THR A 103 -9.23 -4.26 -10.99
CA THR A 103 -8.28 -3.39 -11.68
C THR A 103 -7.39 -2.76 -10.63
N ILE A 104 -6.08 -2.98 -10.74
CA ILE A 104 -5.08 -2.42 -9.82
C ILE A 104 -4.40 -1.26 -10.52
N ARG A 105 -4.36 -0.12 -9.86
CA ARG A 105 -3.68 1.07 -10.40
C ARG A 105 -2.97 1.83 -9.29
N GLN A 106 -1.98 2.61 -9.64
CA GLN A 106 -1.36 3.57 -8.75
C GLN A 106 -1.97 4.96 -8.99
N GLY A 107 -2.22 5.70 -7.92
CA GLY A 107 -2.82 7.02 -8.04
C GLY A 107 -2.77 7.77 -6.72
N ASP A 108 -3.26 9.02 -6.71
CA ASP A 108 -3.20 9.90 -5.54
C ASP A 108 -4.33 9.69 -4.54
N GLY A 109 -5.09 8.61 -4.70
CA GLY A 109 -6.17 8.28 -3.77
C GLY A 109 -7.50 8.95 -4.07
N ALA A 110 -7.55 9.84 -5.06
CA ALA A 110 -8.82 10.40 -5.53
C ALA A 110 -9.57 9.37 -6.37
N ALA A 111 -10.86 9.22 -6.13
CA ALA A 111 -11.70 8.40 -6.97
C ALA A 111 -11.66 8.94 -8.40
N GLY A 112 -11.22 8.12 -9.35
CA GLY A 112 -11.13 8.53 -10.74
C GLY A 112 -9.76 9.06 -11.18
N GLY A 113 -8.68 8.60 -10.55
CA GLY A 113 -7.30 8.98 -10.93
C GLY A 113 -7.09 9.14 -12.42
N SER A 114 -6.18 10.01 -12.79
CA SER A 114 -5.93 10.40 -14.17
C SER A 114 -5.71 9.21 -15.08
N ALA A 115 -6.32 9.25 -16.25
CA ALA A 115 -5.99 8.35 -17.34
C ALA A 115 -4.49 8.50 -17.65
N GLY A 116 -3.73 7.43 -17.47
CA GLY A 116 -2.29 7.45 -17.68
C GLY A 116 -1.50 6.71 -16.60
N ASP A 117 -2.09 6.53 -15.43
CA ASP A 117 -1.51 5.64 -14.43
C ASP A 117 -1.67 4.20 -14.93
N GLY A 118 -0.59 3.43 -14.87
CA GLY A 118 -0.63 2.03 -15.34
C GLY A 118 -1.68 1.22 -14.59
N GLU A 119 -2.41 0.42 -15.33
CA GLU A 119 -3.45 -0.44 -14.78
C GLU A 119 -3.18 -1.90 -15.09
N VAL A 120 -3.48 -2.77 -14.17
CA VAL A 120 -3.40 -4.22 -14.34
C VAL A 120 -4.72 -4.84 -13.90
N SER A 121 -5.28 -5.72 -14.73
CA SER A 121 -6.48 -6.48 -14.37
C SER A 121 -6.07 -7.83 -13.76
N VAL A 122 -6.65 -8.17 -12.62
CA VAL A 122 -6.45 -9.45 -11.96
C VAL A 122 -7.80 -10.17 -11.89
N GLU A 123 -7.90 -11.25 -12.65
CA GLU A 123 -9.13 -12.02 -12.70
C GLU A 123 -9.38 -12.78 -11.40
N ASN A 124 -10.64 -13.14 -11.16
CA ASN A 124 -11.03 -13.90 -9.98
C ASN A 124 -10.29 -15.25 -9.95
N GLY A 125 -9.73 -15.58 -8.79
CA GLY A 125 -8.98 -16.82 -8.60
C GLY A 125 -7.56 -16.81 -9.13
N VAL A 126 -7.05 -15.65 -9.58
CA VAL A 126 -5.72 -15.48 -10.17
C VAL A 126 -4.87 -14.52 -9.34
N SER A 127 -3.59 -14.67 -9.45
CA SER A 127 -2.61 -13.79 -8.81
C SER A 127 -1.96 -12.86 -9.82
#